data_d3d234f57759d449c3515efeb60a4a54
#
_entry.id   d3d234f57759d449c3515efeb60a4a54
#
_cell.length_a   1.000
_cell.length_b   1.000
_cell.length_c   1.000
_cell.angle_alpha   90.00
_cell.angle_beta   90.00
_cell.angle_gamma   90.00
#
_symmetry.space_group_name_H-M   'P 1'
#
loop_
_entity.id
_entity.type
_entity.pdbx_description
1 polymer ?
#
loop_
_entity_poly.entity_id
_entity_poly.type
_entity_poly.pdbx_seq_one_letter_code
_entity_poly.pdbx_strand_id
1 'polypeptide(L)'
;GEIDWLHVRPEYRGRGFGTKLLRRSEDLLLQHGVDRIEGRVLVANEAGADFYEDHGFSKAGDRHVTIGDQQCDERIFIKFPEGAEGGQVFTESRPGPEGEILYIAYDESSRASQAPFYSVYTDRDRGDLWGWFCGNCESFNTAMDTMDRIECNECGNRRKAARWDAAYL
;
A
#
# COMPACT_ATOMS: atom_id res chain seq x y z
N GLY A 1 -7.64 -7.40 -2.74
CA GLY A 1 -7.14 -8.41 -3.70
C GLY A 1 -5.77 -8.02 -4.22
N GLU A 2 -4.97 -9.01 -4.60
CA GLU A 2 -3.58 -8.79 -5.04
C GLU A 2 -3.38 -9.35 -6.45
N ILE A 3 -2.71 -8.56 -7.31
CA ILE A 3 -2.26 -8.99 -8.63
C ILE A 3 -0.74 -9.17 -8.56
N ASP A 4 -0.32 -10.43 -8.44
CA ASP A 4 1.07 -10.79 -8.33
C ASP A 4 1.61 -11.26 -9.70
N TRP A 5 2.78 -10.74 -10.12
CA TRP A 5 3.50 -11.16 -11.32
C TRP A 5 2.72 -11.09 -12.65
N LEU A 6 2.08 -9.96 -12.95
CA LEU A 6 1.53 -9.74 -14.29
C LEU A 6 2.66 -9.56 -15.30
N HIS A 7 2.86 -10.56 -16.16
CA HIS A 7 3.97 -10.58 -17.13
C HIS A 7 3.51 -10.87 -18.56
N VAL A 8 4.02 -10.07 -19.50
CA VAL A 8 3.84 -10.30 -20.95
C VAL A 8 5.21 -10.42 -21.59
N ARG A 9 5.43 -11.53 -22.32
CA ARG A 9 6.69 -11.76 -23.04
C ARG A 9 7.00 -10.60 -23.98
N PRO A 10 8.28 -10.19 -24.13
CA PRO A 10 8.67 -9.03 -24.93
C PRO A 10 8.09 -9.01 -26.35
N GLU A 11 8.08 -10.16 -27.03
CA GLU A 11 7.56 -10.32 -28.39
C GLU A 11 6.06 -10.08 -28.54
N TYR A 12 5.32 -10.07 -27.42
CA TYR A 12 3.86 -9.82 -27.39
C TYR A 12 3.49 -8.48 -26.78
N ARG A 13 4.45 -7.68 -26.33
CA ARG A 13 4.20 -6.34 -25.78
C ARG A 13 3.67 -5.38 -26.84
N GLY A 14 3.02 -4.30 -26.42
CA GLY A 14 2.44 -3.30 -27.31
C GLY A 14 1.18 -3.75 -28.07
N ARG A 15 0.66 -4.96 -27.80
CA ARG A 15 -0.54 -5.53 -28.43
C ARG A 15 -1.77 -5.53 -27.52
N GLY A 16 -1.73 -4.83 -26.39
CA GLY A 16 -2.82 -4.73 -25.44
C GLY A 16 -3.05 -5.99 -24.56
N PHE A 17 -2.14 -6.99 -24.60
CA PHE A 17 -2.30 -8.19 -23.77
C PHE A 17 -2.19 -7.90 -22.26
N GLY A 18 -1.29 -7.02 -21.86
CA GLY A 18 -1.15 -6.59 -20.46
C GLY A 18 -2.47 -5.98 -19.94
N THR A 19 -3.04 -5.04 -20.69
CA THR A 19 -4.34 -4.41 -20.37
C THR A 19 -5.47 -5.45 -20.27
N LYS A 20 -5.51 -6.42 -21.16
CA LYS A 20 -6.54 -7.47 -21.12
C LYS A 20 -6.38 -8.38 -19.89
N LEU A 21 -5.14 -8.73 -19.54
CA LEU A 21 -4.85 -9.55 -18.36
C LEU A 21 -5.22 -8.77 -17.10
N LEU A 22 -4.80 -7.50 -16.99
CA LEU A 22 -5.11 -6.65 -15.84
C LEU A 22 -6.62 -6.53 -15.63
N ARG A 23 -7.37 -6.14 -16.68
CA ARG A 23 -8.83 -6.04 -16.60
C ARG A 23 -9.49 -7.36 -16.20
N ARG A 24 -9.02 -8.48 -16.74
CA ARG A 24 -9.56 -9.79 -16.37
C ARG A 24 -9.28 -10.13 -14.90
N SER A 25 -8.11 -9.77 -14.39
CA SER A 25 -7.77 -9.95 -12.98
C SER A 25 -8.63 -9.05 -12.09
N GLU A 26 -8.81 -7.79 -12.47
CA GLU A 26 -9.72 -6.85 -11.79
C GLU A 26 -11.15 -7.40 -11.73
N ASP A 27 -11.71 -7.84 -12.86
CA ASP A 27 -13.06 -8.42 -12.94
C ASP A 27 -13.23 -9.63 -12.01
N LEU A 28 -12.22 -10.52 -11.96
CA LEU A 28 -12.26 -11.69 -11.09
C LEU A 28 -12.20 -11.31 -9.62
N LEU A 29 -11.33 -10.38 -9.26
CA LEU A 29 -11.23 -9.89 -7.88
C LEU A 29 -12.53 -9.23 -7.43
N LEU A 30 -13.13 -8.39 -8.29
CA LEU A 30 -14.43 -7.76 -8.03
C LEU A 30 -15.55 -8.77 -7.81
N GLN A 31 -15.59 -9.85 -8.62
CA GLN A 31 -16.56 -10.93 -8.42
C GLN A 31 -16.40 -11.64 -7.06
N HIS A 32 -15.22 -11.57 -6.45
CA HIS A 32 -14.96 -12.07 -5.09
C HIS A 32 -15.18 -11.03 -4.00
N GLY A 33 -15.71 -9.86 -4.36
CA GLY A 33 -16.11 -8.82 -3.39
C GLY A 33 -14.94 -8.05 -2.79
N VAL A 34 -13.79 -7.96 -3.50
CA VAL A 34 -12.69 -7.13 -3.02
C VAL A 34 -13.02 -5.64 -3.21
N ASP A 35 -12.68 -4.86 -2.24
CA ASP A 35 -12.83 -3.39 -2.22
C ASP A 35 -11.53 -2.65 -2.55
N ARG A 36 -10.40 -3.37 -2.59
CA ARG A 36 -9.08 -2.86 -2.95
C ARG A 36 -8.30 -3.87 -3.79
N ILE A 37 -7.64 -3.38 -4.83
CA ILE A 37 -6.72 -4.16 -5.66
C ILE A 37 -5.31 -3.61 -5.51
N GLU A 38 -4.36 -4.48 -5.20
CA GLU A 38 -2.95 -4.17 -5.09
C GLU A 38 -2.19 -4.79 -6.27
N GLY A 39 -1.31 -3.99 -6.88
CA GLY A 39 -0.33 -4.43 -7.87
C GLY A 39 1.08 -4.12 -7.38
N ARG A 40 2.05 -4.97 -7.74
CA ARG A 40 3.45 -4.82 -7.32
C ARG A 40 4.38 -4.81 -8.51
N VAL A 41 5.40 -3.97 -8.45
CA VAL A 41 6.40 -3.88 -9.50
C VAL A 41 7.78 -3.55 -8.91
N LEU A 42 8.82 -4.17 -9.40
CA LEU A 42 10.18 -3.80 -9.00
C LEU A 42 10.45 -2.33 -9.32
N VAL A 43 11.08 -1.60 -8.41
CA VAL A 43 11.37 -0.16 -8.59
C VAL A 43 12.18 0.09 -9.88
N ALA A 44 13.05 -0.85 -10.27
CA ALA A 44 13.81 -0.79 -11.51
C ALA A 44 12.96 -0.97 -12.79
N ASN A 45 11.70 -1.38 -12.67
CA ASN A 45 10.80 -1.59 -13.81
C ASN A 45 9.87 -0.37 -13.99
N GLU A 46 10.40 0.73 -14.51
CA GLU A 46 9.65 1.97 -14.75
C GLU A 46 8.44 1.74 -15.68
N ALA A 47 8.58 0.96 -16.75
CA ALA A 47 7.48 0.66 -17.66
C ALA A 47 6.33 -0.12 -16.98
N GLY A 48 6.63 -0.89 -15.95
CA GLY A 48 5.62 -1.56 -15.13
C GLY A 48 4.91 -0.59 -14.20
N ALA A 49 5.63 0.40 -13.67
CA ALA A 49 5.06 1.48 -12.86
C ALA A 49 4.10 2.34 -13.70
N ASP A 50 4.56 2.85 -14.84
CA ASP A 50 3.74 3.63 -15.78
C ASP A 50 2.49 2.85 -16.21
N PHE A 51 2.63 1.53 -16.45
CA PHE A 51 1.50 0.68 -16.81
C PHE A 51 0.41 0.66 -15.74
N TYR A 52 0.76 0.56 -14.46
CA TYR A 52 -0.24 0.61 -13.39
C TYR A 52 -0.88 1.99 -13.26
N GLU A 53 -0.10 3.07 -13.36
CA GLU A 53 -0.60 4.45 -13.31
C GLU A 53 -1.57 4.73 -14.47
N ASP A 54 -1.24 4.32 -15.69
CA ASP A 54 -2.10 4.45 -16.89
C ASP A 54 -3.43 3.70 -16.77
N HIS A 55 -3.50 2.71 -15.86
CA HIS A 55 -4.72 1.93 -15.61
C HIS A 55 -5.45 2.32 -14.32
N GLY A 56 -5.13 3.51 -13.75
CA GLY A 56 -5.85 4.11 -12.64
C GLY A 56 -5.42 3.59 -11.26
N PHE A 57 -4.25 2.96 -11.16
CA PHE A 57 -3.64 2.68 -9.87
C PHE A 57 -2.84 3.88 -9.40
N SER A 58 -2.79 4.06 -8.09
CA SER A 58 -1.98 5.07 -7.42
C SER A 58 -0.86 4.43 -6.63
N LYS A 59 0.33 5.05 -6.64
CA LYS A 59 1.46 4.58 -5.82
C LYS A 59 1.10 4.70 -4.34
N ALA A 60 1.20 3.57 -3.61
CA ALA A 60 0.96 3.50 -2.17
C ALA A 60 2.26 3.54 -1.35
N GLY A 61 3.36 2.99 -1.89
CA GLY A 61 4.64 2.98 -1.19
C GLY A 61 5.70 2.16 -1.91
N ASP A 62 6.82 1.96 -1.23
CA ASP A 62 7.91 1.08 -1.65
C ASP A 62 8.26 0.16 -0.47
N ARG A 63 8.62 -1.09 -0.73
CA ARG A 63 9.06 -2.06 0.28
C ARG A 63 10.31 -2.80 -0.17
N HIS A 64 11.08 -3.30 0.80
CA HIS A 64 12.21 -4.20 0.52
C HIS A 64 11.71 -5.65 0.51
N VAL A 65 12.11 -6.40 -0.50
CA VAL A 65 11.78 -7.82 -0.65
C VAL A 65 13.04 -8.62 -0.98
N THR A 66 13.02 -9.89 -0.63
CA THR A 66 14.07 -10.83 -1.03
C THR A 66 13.48 -11.79 -2.05
N ILE A 67 14.03 -11.79 -3.27
CA ILE A 67 13.63 -12.68 -4.35
C ILE A 67 14.79 -13.64 -4.61
N GLY A 68 14.64 -14.90 -4.21
CA GLY A 68 15.77 -15.82 -4.16
C GLY A 68 16.82 -15.32 -3.17
N ASP A 69 18.05 -15.09 -3.65
CA ASP A 69 19.17 -14.58 -2.86
C ASP A 69 19.41 -13.06 -3.06
N GLN A 70 18.52 -12.36 -3.79
CA GLN A 70 18.68 -10.95 -4.11
C GLN A 70 17.73 -10.08 -3.30
N GLN A 71 18.26 -9.00 -2.75
CA GLN A 71 17.49 -7.91 -2.15
C GLN A 71 17.01 -6.98 -3.26
N CYS A 72 15.71 -6.72 -3.32
CA CYS A 72 15.09 -5.86 -4.31
C CYS A 72 14.13 -4.87 -3.63
N ASP A 73 13.88 -3.76 -4.31
CA ASP A 73 12.85 -2.80 -3.92
C ASP A 73 11.64 -2.97 -4.83
N GLU A 74 10.47 -3.17 -4.22
CA GLU A 74 9.19 -3.19 -4.90
C GLU A 74 8.41 -1.92 -4.63
N ARG A 75 7.75 -1.42 -5.66
CA ARG A 75 6.78 -0.36 -5.59
C ARG A 75 5.38 -0.96 -5.54
N ILE A 76 4.58 -0.49 -4.59
CA ILE A 76 3.21 -0.93 -4.36
C ILE A 76 2.27 0.08 -5.00
N PHE A 77 1.35 -0.41 -5.82
CA PHE A 77 0.28 0.34 -6.43
C PHE A 77 -1.07 -0.17 -5.94
N ILE A 78 -2.01 0.73 -5.71
CA ILE A 78 -3.36 0.38 -5.27
C ILE A 78 -4.41 1.04 -6.17
N LYS A 79 -5.52 0.34 -6.35
CA LYS A 79 -6.71 0.81 -7.04
C LYS A 79 -7.96 0.39 -6.28
N PHE A 80 -8.89 1.31 -6.16
CA PHE A 80 -10.22 1.05 -5.61
C PHE A 80 -11.20 0.94 -6.76
N PRO A 81 -11.93 -0.17 -6.87
CA PRO A 81 -12.91 -0.36 -7.94
C PRO A 81 -14.02 0.68 -7.87
N GLU A 82 -14.49 1.15 -9.04
CA GLU A 82 -15.68 2.00 -9.12
C GLU A 82 -16.90 1.23 -8.59
N GLY A 83 -17.59 1.81 -7.61
CA GLY A 83 -18.76 1.18 -6.97
C GLY A 83 -18.47 0.40 -5.69
N ALA A 84 -17.21 0.32 -5.22
CA ALA A 84 -16.97 0.06 -3.82
C ALA A 84 -17.65 1.19 -3.02
N GLU A 85 -18.62 0.82 -2.18
CA GLU A 85 -19.34 1.80 -1.35
C GLU A 85 -18.34 2.53 -0.45
N GLY A 86 -18.01 3.75 -0.81
CA GLY A 86 -17.00 4.54 -0.13
C GLY A 86 -16.20 5.36 -1.15
N GLY A 87 -16.86 6.35 -1.77
CA GLY A 87 -16.16 7.32 -2.64
C GLY A 87 -14.94 7.89 -1.93
N GLN A 88 -13.78 7.76 -2.55
CA GLN A 88 -12.49 8.41 -2.22
C GLN A 88 -11.88 8.16 -0.82
N VAL A 89 -12.38 7.22 -0.05
CA VAL A 89 -11.75 6.88 1.24
C VAL A 89 -10.91 5.62 1.03
N PHE A 90 -9.62 5.79 0.89
CA PHE A 90 -8.60 4.73 0.79
C PHE A 90 -8.47 3.97 2.12
N THR A 91 -9.58 3.37 2.58
CA THR A 91 -9.68 2.75 3.89
C THR A 91 -10.01 1.26 3.75
N GLU A 92 -9.18 0.42 4.34
CA GLU A 92 -9.40 -1.03 4.45
C GLU A 92 -9.72 -1.39 5.89
N SER A 93 -10.71 -2.26 6.11
CA SER A 93 -10.98 -2.80 7.44
C SER A 93 -10.25 -4.11 7.66
N ARG A 94 -9.54 -4.23 8.79
CA ARG A 94 -8.87 -5.47 9.22
C ARG A 94 -9.15 -5.75 10.70
N PRO A 95 -9.14 -7.03 11.12
CA PRO A 95 -9.13 -7.38 12.55
C PRO A 95 -7.88 -6.83 13.22
N GLY A 96 -8.07 -6.09 14.30
CA GLY A 96 -7.01 -5.61 15.17
C GLY A 96 -6.50 -6.68 16.12
N PRO A 97 -5.46 -6.36 16.93
CA PRO A 97 -4.83 -7.30 17.83
C PRO A 97 -5.75 -7.87 18.94
N GLU A 98 -6.78 -7.12 19.32
CA GLU A 98 -7.76 -7.52 20.36
C GLU A 98 -9.07 -8.06 19.74
N GLY A 99 -9.12 -8.24 18.41
CA GLY A 99 -10.28 -8.73 17.67
C GLY A 99 -11.29 -7.66 17.27
N GLU A 100 -11.01 -6.39 17.57
CA GLU A 100 -11.75 -5.23 17.09
C GLU A 100 -11.57 -5.05 15.58
N ILE A 101 -12.49 -4.35 14.92
CA ILE A 101 -12.31 -3.98 13.52
C ILE A 101 -11.61 -2.62 13.45
N LEU A 102 -10.46 -2.58 12.82
CA LEU A 102 -9.66 -1.38 12.58
C LEU A 102 -9.70 -0.98 11.11
N TYR A 103 -9.60 0.32 10.85
CA TYR A 103 -9.70 0.93 9.53
C TYR A 103 -8.38 1.61 9.15
N ILE A 104 -7.70 1.06 8.14
CA ILE A 104 -6.41 1.55 7.65
C ILE A 104 -6.63 2.56 6.54
N ALA A 105 -6.18 3.80 6.74
CA ALA A 105 -6.27 4.87 5.76
C ALA A 105 -5.00 4.92 4.88
N TYR A 106 -5.03 4.27 3.73
CA TYR A 106 -3.87 4.17 2.83
C TYR A 106 -3.48 5.49 2.16
N ASP A 107 -4.39 6.45 2.07
CA ASP A 107 -4.14 7.81 1.62
C ASP A 107 -3.46 8.68 2.69
N GLU A 108 -3.48 8.26 3.94
CA GLU A 108 -2.80 8.92 5.05
C GLU A 108 -1.52 8.17 5.41
N SER A 109 -0.52 8.31 4.55
CA SER A 109 0.75 7.63 4.72
C SER A 109 1.86 8.53 5.24
N SER A 110 2.74 7.96 6.04
CA SER A 110 3.96 8.61 6.52
C SER A 110 5.18 7.84 6.07
N ARG A 111 6.11 8.52 5.37
CA ARG A 111 7.33 7.90 4.88
C ARG A 111 8.21 7.38 6.02
N ALA A 112 8.70 6.14 5.90
CA ALA A 112 9.58 5.52 6.86
C ALA A 112 10.80 4.87 6.20
N SER A 113 11.62 4.11 6.96
CA SER A 113 12.91 3.58 6.51
C SER A 113 12.79 2.45 5.50
N GLN A 114 11.71 1.65 5.56
CA GLN A 114 11.51 0.48 4.70
C GLN A 114 10.25 0.63 3.84
N ALA A 115 9.10 0.87 4.46
CA ALA A 115 7.83 1.12 3.79
C ALA A 115 7.00 2.12 4.60
N PRO A 116 5.98 2.78 4.03
CA PRO A 116 5.17 3.74 4.75
C PRO A 116 4.50 3.15 6.00
N PHE A 117 4.24 4.01 6.99
CA PHE A 117 3.20 3.78 7.98
C PHE A 117 1.90 4.45 7.51
N TYR A 118 0.79 3.79 7.76
CA TYR A 118 -0.55 4.28 7.46
C TYR A 118 -1.32 4.57 8.74
N SER A 119 -2.09 5.64 8.76
CA SER A 119 -2.99 5.94 9.87
C SER A 119 -4.05 4.85 10.01
N VAL A 120 -4.38 4.48 11.24
CA VAL A 120 -5.38 3.48 11.58
C VAL A 120 -6.42 4.09 12.51
N TYR A 121 -7.68 3.86 12.23
CA TYR A 121 -8.81 4.42 12.96
C TYR A 121 -9.70 3.32 13.56
N THR A 122 -10.42 3.66 14.62
CA THR A 122 -11.41 2.78 15.23
C THR A 122 -12.73 2.74 14.45
N ASP A 123 -12.96 3.74 13.61
CA ASP A 123 -14.17 3.88 12.81
C ASP A 123 -13.86 4.25 11.35
N ARG A 124 -14.82 3.99 10.45
CA ARG A 124 -14.68 4.24 9.02
C ARG A 124 -14.63 5.72 8.67
N ASP A 125 -15.25 6.56 9.50
CA ASP A 125 -15.34 8.00 9.28
C ASP A 125 -14.08 8.74 9.77
N ARG A 126 -13.08 7.99 10.28
CA ARG A 126 -11.78 8.49 10.74
C ARG A 126 -11.87 9.50 11.90
N GLY A 127 -12.85 9.28 12.80
CA GLY A 127 -13.05 10.13 13.97
C GLY A 127 -11.93 9.98 14.99
N ASP A 128 -11.59 8.72 15.33
CA ASP A 128 -10.64 8.41 16.40
C ASP A 128 -9.44 7.63 15.86
N LEU A 129 -8.26 8.26 15.89
CA LEU A 129 -6.98 7.62 15.52
C LEU A 129 -6.63 6.55 16.55
N TRP A 130 -6.57 5.29 16.12
CA TRP A 130 -6.14 4.15 16.92
C TRP A 130 -4.62 4.03 16.99
N GLY A 131 -3.93 4.25 15.87
CA GLY A 131 -2.47 4.11 15.78
C GLY A 131 -1.98 4.00 14.33
N TRP A 132 -1.03 3.09 14.11
CA TRP A 132 -0.31 2.99 12.84
C TRP A 132 -0.23 1.55 12.34
N PHE A 133 -0.36 1.38 11.03
CA PHE A 133 -0.15 0.11 10.34
C PHE A 133 1.19 0.16 9.58
N CYS A 134 2.02 -0.84 9.79
CA CYS A 134 3.31 -0.94 9.10
C CYS A 134 3.14 -1.53 7.71
N GLY A 135 3.37 -0.77 6.66
CA GLY A 135 3.30 -1.24 5.28
C GLY A 135 4.42 -2.22 4.87
N ASN A 136 5.45 -2.41 5.72
CA ASN A 136 6.54 -3.35 5.42
C ASN A 136 6.22 -4.80 5.80
N CYS A 137 5.63 -5.01 6.97
CA CYS A 137 5.32 -6.36 7.48
C CYS A 137 3.84 -6.57 7.80
N GLU A 138 3.01 -5.60 7.41
CA GLU A 138 1.54 -5.62 7.59
C GLU A 138 1.11 -5.82 9.06
N SER A 139 1.84 -5.21 10.00
CA SER A 139 1.59 -5.33 11.43
C SER A 139 1.01 -4.05 12.03
N PHE A 140 0.11 -4.22 13.00
CA PHE A 140 -0.36 -3.16 13.89
C PHE A 140 0.55 -2.94 15.11
N ASN A 141 1.52 -3.83 15.34
CA ASN A 141 2.42 -3.76 16.50
C ASN A 141 3.46 -2.64 16.32
N THR A 142 3.00 -1.42 16.50
CA THR A 142 3.80 -0.20 16.35
C THR A 142 3.83 0.59 17.65
N ALA A 143 4.93 1.28 17.90
CA ALA A 143 5.08 2.21 19.01
C ALA A 143 5.38 3.61 18.51
N MET A 144 4.81 4.62 19.16
CA MET A 144 5.12 6.02 18.90
C MET A 144 5.66 6.66 20.18
N ASP A 145 6.76 7.39 20.06
CA ASP A 145 7.31 8.14 21.19
C ASP A 145 6.78 9.57 21.24
N THR A 146 7.17 10.30 22.31
CA THR A 146 6.76 11.69 22.52
C THR A 146 7.29 12.70 21.52
N MET A 147 8.15 12.25 20.59
CA MET A 147 8.71 13.07 19.50
C MET A 147 8.14 12.66 18.14
N ASP A 148 6.99 12.01 18.10
CA ASP A 148 6.31 11.51 16.89
C ASP A 148 7.15 10.57 16.03
N ARG A 149 8.14 9.89 16.63
CA ARG A 149 8.85 8.82 15.95
C ARG A 149 8.02 7.54 16.07
N ILE A 150 7.81 6.86 14.96
CA ILE A 150 7.10 5.58 14.92
C ILE A 150 8.10 4.47 14.63
N GLU A 151 7.99 3.38 15.35
CA GLU A 151 8.75 2.15 15.13
C GLU A 151 7.82 0.94 15.08
N CYS A 152 8.03 0.06 14.12
CA CYS A 152 7.38 -1.24 14.07
C CYS A 152 8.17 -2.23 14.93
N ASN A 153 7.52 -2.80 15.94
CA ASN A 153 8.15 -3.74 16.85
C ASN A 153 8.46 -5.11 16.20
N GLU A 154 7.81 -5.42 15.05
CA GLU A 154 8.02 -6.70 14.36
C GLU A 154 9.22 -6.64 13.39
N CYS A 155 9.33 -5.60 12.57
CA CYS A 155 10.33 -5.54 11.50
C CYS A 155 11.35 -4.40 11.66
N GLY A 156 11.23 -3.55 12.68
CA GLY A 156 12.13 -2.43 12.91
C GLY A 156 12.01 -1.29 11.88
N ASN A 157 10.94 -1.26 11.08
CA ASN A 157 10.66 -0.12 10.22
C ASN A 157 10.45 1.13 11.08
N ARG A 158 11.01 2.29 10.65
CA ARG A 158 11.03 3.52 11.49
C ARG A 158 10.69 4.75 10.69
N ARG A 159 9.79 5.57 11.23
CA ARG A 159 9.57 6.95 10.83
C ARG A 159 10.37 7.88 11.75
N LYS A 160 11.21 8.74 11.18
CA LYS A 160 11.88 9.80 11.93
C LYS A 160 10.86 10.88 12.31
N ALA A 161 11.11 11.58 13.43
CA ALA A 161 10.34 12.78 13.79
C ALA A 161 10.31 13.78 12.63
N ALA A 162 9.19 14.47 12.47
CA ALA A 162 9.13 15.62 11.58
C ALA A 162 10.16 16.67 12.05
N ARG A 163 11.01 17.16 11.12
CA ARG A 163 12.07 18.11 11.49
C ARG A 163 11.48 19.41 12.03
N TRP A 164 12.04 19.89 13.11
CA TRP A 164 11.72 21.16 13.75
C TRP A 164 12.22 22.40 12.97
N ASP A 165 12.89 22.21 11.84
CA ASP A 165 13.73 23.22 11.19
C ASP A 165 12.97 24.25 10.35
N ALA A 166 11.65 24.19 10.27
CA ALA A 166 10.86 25.11 9.44
C ALA A 166 10.29 26.33 10.20
N ALA A 167 10.57 26.49 11.50
CA ALA A 167 9.94 27.53 12.32
C ALA A 167 10.84 28.74 12.65
N TYR A 168 12.12 28.72 12.26
CA TYR A 168 13.04 29.83 12.55
C TYR A 168 14.00 30.10 11.37
N LEU A 169 13.48 30.57 10.25
CA LEU A 169 14.20 31.38 9.26
C LEU A 169 13.29 32.46 8.72
#